data_5f20b852bdc41b56d514d7e003f047e6
#
_entry.id   5f20b852bdc41b56d514d7e003f047e6
#
_cell.length_a   1.000
_cell.length_b   1.000
_cell.length_c   1.000
_cell.angle_alpha   90.00
_cell.angle_beta   90.00
_cell.angle_gamma   90.00
#
_symmetry.space_group_name_H-M   'P 1'
#
loop_
_entity.id
_entity.type
_entity.pdbx_description
1 polymer ?
#
loop_
_entity_poly.entity_id
_entity_poly.type
_entity_poly.pdbx_seq_one_letter_code
_entity_poly.pdbx_strand_id
1 'polypeptide(L)'
;MKMLSLSEELKGNSYPGRGIVIGRSEDGTKAVTAYFIMGRSVNSRNRVFVTEDEGIRTEAFDPSKLEDPSLIIYAPVRVLGNRTIVTNGDQTDTIFDGMDKELTFEQSLRCREFEPDGPNYTPRISGVMHIEGGQYDYAMSILKSNNGNPSACNRYTFSYENPANGEGHFIHTYMHDDNPLPSFEGEPKLVGISGDIDTFANMVWESLNEDNKVSLFVRYIDIATGKYETRIINKNK
;
A
#
# COMPACT_ATOMS: atom_id res chain seq x y z
N MET A 1 -2.85 3.94 22.07
CA MET A 1 -1.81 3.08 21.44
C MET A 1 -0.50 3.87 21.42
N LYS A 2 0.66 3.23 21.57
CA LYS A 2 1.96 3.93 21.47
C LYS A 2 2.31 4.07 19.98
N MET A 3 2.65 5.27 19.54
CA MET A 3 3.16 5.50 18.18
C MET A 3 4.52 4.81 18.01
N LEU A 4 4.65 4.04 16.92
CA LEU A 4 5.85 3.27 16.59
C LEU A 4 6.73 4.05 15.61
N SER A 5 8.01 3.74 15.58
CA SER A 5 8.92 4.22 14.54
C SER A 5 8.75 3.35 13.30
N LEU A 6 8.28 3.93 12.19
CA LEU A 6 8.15 3.20 10.92
C LEU A 6 9.49 2.61 10.47
N SER A 7 10.59 3.34 10.66
CA SER A 7 11.94 2.85 10.33
C SER A 7 12.32 1.61 11.12
N GLU A 8 12.03 1.58 12.44
CA GLU A 8 12.32 0.41 13.28
C GLU A 8 11.44 -0.78 12.91
N GLU A 9 10.14 -0.55 12.64
CA GLU A 9 9.23 -1.60 12.19
C GLU A 9 9.68 -2.25 10.87
N LEU A 10 10.15 -1.45 9.91
CA LEU A 10 10.65 -1.94 8.63
C LEU A 10 11.99 -2.67 8.77
N LYS A 11 12.93 -2.13 9.55
CA LYS A 11 14.24 -2.77 9.81
C LYS A 11 14.09 -4.07 10.61
N GLY A 12 13.10 -4.14 11.49
CA GLY A 12 12.80 -5.31 12.32
C GLY A 12 12.13 -6.46 11.56
N ASN A 13 11.64 -6.21 10.33
CA ASN A 13 10.94 -7.20 9.52
C ASN A 13 11.58 -7.34 8.12
N SER A 14 12.30 -8.45 7.90
CA SER A 14 13.00 -8.69 6.63
C SER A 14 12.06 -8.84 5.41
N TYR A 15 10.79 -9.20 5.63
CA TYR A 15 9.82 -9.41 4.56
C TYR A 15 8.36 -9.10 4.95
N PRO A 16 7.98 -7.84 5.13
CA PRO A 16 6.57 -7.45 5.26
C PRO A 16 5.77 -7.65 3.95
N GLY A 17 6.43 -7.97 2.85
CA GLY A 17 5.85 -8.22 1.54
C GLY A 17 5.49 -6.94 0.79
N ARG A 18 4.24 -6.52 0.82
CA ARG A 18 3.74 -5.22 0.33
C ARG A 18 3.28 -4.42 1.54
N GLY A 19 3.53 -3.13 1.53
CA GLY A 19 3.10 -2.26 2.62
C GLY A 19 2.51 -0.95 2.14
N ILE A 20 1.47 -0.51 2.83
CA ILE A 20 0.81 0.77 2.64
C ILE A 20 0.93 1.58 3.93
N VAL A 21 1.39 2.81 3.81
CA VAL A 21 1.33 3.82 4.88
C VAL A 21 0.42 4.94 4.41
N ILE A 22 -0.52 5.35 5.25
CA ILE A 22 -1.35 6.53 5.03
C ILE A 22 -1.38 7.35 6.32
N GLY A 23 -1.25 8.67 6.21
CA GLY A 23 -1.23 9.55 7.38
C GLY A 23 -1.18 11.03 7.03
N ARG A 24 -0.81 11.85 8.01
CA ARG A 24 -0.73 13.30 7.92
C ARG A 24 0.67 13.79 8.26
N SER A 25 1.18 14.77 7.52
CA SER A 25 2.49 15.40 7.81
C SER A 25 2.54 16.06 9.19
N GLU A 26 3.74 16.27 9.74
CA GLU A 26 3.95 16.89 11.06
C GLU A 26 3.35 18.31 11.15
N ASP A 27 3.41 19.09 10.06
CA ASP A 27 2.82 20.42 9.98
C ASP A 27 1.30 20.42 9.74
N GLY A 28 0.71 19.23 9.54
CA GLY A 28 -0.71 19.02 9.31
C GLY A 28 -1.22 19.47 7.93
N THR A 29 -0.34 19.91 7.03
CA THR A 29 -0.76 20.49 5.74
C THR A 29 -0.88 19.47 4.62
N LYS A 30 -0.26 18.28 4.75
CA LYS A 30 -0.22 17.26 3.71
C LYS A 30 -0.88 15.96 4.15
N ALA A 31 -1.69 15.39 3.27
CA ALA A 31 -2.04 13.99 3.30
C ALA A 31 -0.90 13.18 2.68
N VAL A 32 -0.46 12.13 3.36
CA VAL A 32 0.74 11.35 2.99
C VAL A 32 0.35 9.92 2.70
N THR A 33 0.85 9.37 1.60
CA THR A 33 0.79 7.92 1.36
C THR A 33 2.12 7.41 0.84
N ALA A 34 2.45 6.17 1.25
CA ALA A 34 3.55 5.40 0.68
C ALA A 34 3.06 3.99 0.36
N TYR A 35 3.55 3.43 -0.72
CA TYR A 35 3.35 2.05 -1.10
C TYR A 35 4.67 1.43 -1.56
N PHE A 36 5.04 0.31 -0.98
CA PHE A 36 6.22 -0.43 -1.41
C PHE A 36 5.91 -1.88 -1.76
N ILE A 37 6.72 -2.42 -2.66
CA ILE A 37 6.74 -3.84 -2.97
C ILE A 37 8.09 -4.46 -2.66
N MET A 38 8.05 -5.68 -2.13
CA MET A 38 9.21 -6.54 -1.95
C MET A 38 9.01 -7.86 -2.70
N GLY A 39 10.08 -8.58 -2.99
CA GLY A 39 10.06 -9.85 -3.70
C GLY A 39 11.14 -10.80 -3.23
N ARG A 40 10.83 -12.10 -3.16
CA ARG A 40 11.79 -13.18 -2.85
C ARG A 40 12.18 -14.00 -4.07
N SER A 41 11.29 -14.15 -5.06
CA SER A 41 11.54 -14.87 -6.31
C SER A 41 12.07 -13.94 -7.40
N VAL A 42 12.68 -14.53 -8.45
CA VAL A 42 13.12 -13.80 -9.64
C VAL A 42 11.97 -13.04 -10.27
N ASN A 43 10.80 -13.68 -10.46
CA ASN A 43 9.62 -13.05 -11.04
C ASN A 43 9.10 -11.90 -10.17
N SER A 44 9.01 -12.07 -8.84
CA SER A 44 8.54 -11.02 -7.94
C SER A 44 9.49 -9.82 -7.83
N ARG A 45 10.79 -10.01 -8.07
CA ARG A 45 11.80 -8.95 -8.10
C ARG A 45 11.90 -8.25 -9.46
N ASN A 46 11.37 -8.85 -10.52
CA ASN A 46 11.41 -8.34 -11.88
C ASN A 46 10.34 -7.27 -12.14
N ARG A 47 10.26 -6.25 -11.29
CA ARG A 47 9.24 -5.21 -11.36
C ARG A 47 9.83 -3.82 -11.16
N VAL A 48 9.17 -2.85 -11.78
CA VAL A 48 9.38 -1.41 -11.58
C VAL A 48 8.03 -0.71 -11.46
N PHE A 49 7.99 0.44 -10.80
CA PHE A 49 6.88 1.37 -10.88
C PHE A 49 7.13 2.38 -11.99
N VAL A 50 6.13 2.59 -12.82
CA VAL A 50 6.08 3.64 -13.82
C VAL A 50 4.87 4.54 -13.58
N THR A 51 4.98 5.81 -13.96
CA THR A 51 3.86 6.74 -13.90
C THR A 51 2.81 6.36 -14.94
N GLU A 52 1.55 6.34 -14.54
CA GLU A 52 0.40 6.14 -15.40
C GLU A 52 -0.70 7.12 -14.97
N ASP A 53 -1.04 8.05 -15.84
CA ASP A 53 -1.96 9.18 -15.55
C ASP A 53 -1.56 9.91 -14.25
N GLU A 54 -2.50 10.06 -13.29
CA GLU A 54 -2.22 10.59 -11.96
C GLU A 54 -1.78 9.51 -10.94
N GLY A 55 -1.66 8.26 -11.37
CA GLY A 55 -1.28 7.12 -10.56
C GLY A 55 0.06 6.51 -10.97
N ILE A 56 0.19 5.22 -10.69
CA ILE A 56 1.33 4.40 -11.13
C ILE A 56 0.86 3.01 -11.55
N ARG A 57 1.66 2.36 -12.41
CA ARG A 57 1.51 0.96 -12.78
C ARG A 57 2.79 0.18 -12.47
N THR A 58 2.66 -1.11 -12.20
CA THR A 58 3.79 -2.04 -12.21
C THR A 58 4.08 -2.48 -13.64
N GLU A 59 5.37 -2.56 -13.99
CA GLU A 59 5.84 -3.19 -15.22
C GLU A 59 6.93 -4.21 -14.93
N ALA A 60 7.12 -5.17 -15.84
CA ALA A 60 8.28 -6.03 -15.80
C ALA A 60 9.52 -5.21 -16.17
N PHE A 61 10.57 -5.28 -15.35
CA PHE A 61 11.86 -4.66 -15.67
C PHE A 61 12.51 -5.35 -16.88
N ASP A 62 12.48 -6.68 -16.91
CA ASP A 62 12.91 -7.51 -18.03
C ASP A 62 11.72 -8.34 -18.52
N PRO A 63 11.05 -7.93 -19.62
CA PRO A 63 9.90 -8.66 -20.14
C PRO A 63 10.19 -10.11 -20.51
N SER A 64 11.44 -10.46 -20.83
CA SER A 64 11.84 -11.83 -21.19
C SER A 64 11.78 -12.81 -20.00
N LYS A 65 11.75 -12.29 -18.77
CA LYS A 65 11.66 -13.06 -17.51
C LYS A 65 10.25 -13.05 -16.90
N LEU A 66 9.27 -12.51 -17.61
CA LEU A 66 7.89 -12.47 -17.15
C LEU A 66 7.21 -13.82 -17.39
N GLU A 67 6.94 -14.58 -16.31
CA GLU A 67 6.29 -15.89 -16.40
C GLU A 67 4.76 -15.77 -16.40
N ASP A 68 4.21 -15.09 -15.38
CA ASP A 68 2.76 -14.84 -15.23
C ASP A 68 2.51 -13.38 -14.84
N PRO A 69 1.89 -12.57 -15.71
CA PRO A 69 1.61 -11.18 -15.43
C PRO A 69 0.46 -10.97 -14.43
N SER A 70 -0.43 -11.95 -14.25
CA SER A 70 -1.74 -11.75 -13.61
C SER A 70 -1.67 -11.23 -12.16
N LEU A 71 -0.64 -11.62 -11.41
CA LEU A 71 -0.45 -11.20 -10.00
C LEU A 71 0.62 -10.13 -9.82
N ILE A 72 1.29 -9.69 -10.89
CA ILE A 72 2.42 -8.76 -10.79
C ILE A 72 2.27 -7.49 -11.62
N ILE A 73 1.42 -7.49 -12.65
CA ILE A 73 1.13 -6.32 -13.49
C ILE A 73 -0.26 -5.77 -13.14
N TYR A 74 -0.30 -4.62 -12.50
CA TYR A 74 -1.51 -3.92 -12.07
C TYR A 74 -1.20 -2.44 -11.81
N ALA A 75 -2.22 -1.61 -11.64
CA ALA A 75 -2.08 -0.22 -11.21
C ALA A 75 -2.21 -0.13 -9.69
N PRO A 76 -1.11 -0.05 -8.91
CA PRO A 76 -1.21 0.01 -7.46
C PRO A 76 -1.81 1.32 -6.93
N VAL A 77 -1.74 2.40 -7.71
CA VAL A 77 -2.30 3.70 -7.33
C VAL A 77 -3.12 4.25 -8.48
N ARG A 78 -4.38 4.59 -8.21
CA ARG A 78 -5.28 5.33 -9.11
C ARG A 78 -5.94 6.48 -8.39
N VAL A 79 -6.29 7.53 -9.13
CA VAL A 79 -6.97 8.71 -8.60
C VAL A 79 -8.36 8.81 -9.22
N LEU A 80 -9.38 8.99 -8.38
CA LEU A 80 -10.77 9.21 -8.78
C LEU A 80 -11.25 10.53 -8.14
N GLY A 81 -11.19 11.60 -8.91
CA GLY A 81 -11.52 12.95 -8.42
C GLY A 81 -10.61 13.34 -7.24
N ASN A 82 -11.22 13.53 -6.07
CA ASN A 82 -10.52 13.87 -4.82
C ASN A 82 -10.10 12.66 -3.97
N ARG A 83 -10.15 11.46 -4.54
CA ARG A 83 -9.78 10.20 -3.88
C ARG A 83 -8.52 9.60 -4.49
N THR A 84 -7.57 9.22 -3.64
CA THR A 84 -6.40 8.44 -4.03
C THR A 84 -6.57 7.02 -3.50
N ILE A 85 -6.60 6.04 -4.39
CA ILE A 85 -6.73 4.61 -4.10
C ILE A 85 -5.35 3.99 -4.19
N VAL A 86 -4.95 3.19 -3.20
CA VAL A 86 -3.67 2.49 -3.16
C VAL A 86 -3.87 1.03 -2.73
N THR A 87 -3.32 0.08 -3.48
CA THR A 87 -3.46 -1.36 -3.19
C THR A 87 -2.24 -2.18 -3.59
N ASN A 88 -2.22 -3.45 -3.20
CA ASN A 88 -1.16 -4.39 -3.58
C ASN A 88 -1.53 -5.32 -4.76
N GLY A 89 -2.59 -5.04 -5.49
CA GLY A 89 -3.03 -5.90 -6.59
C GLY A 89 -4.08 -5.25 -7.49
N ASP A 90 -4.69 -6.03 -8.36
CA ASP A 90 -5.70 -5.61 -9.34
C ASP A 90 -7.04 -5.17 -8.71
N GLN A 91 -7.22 -5.33 -7.40
CA GLN A 91 -8.39 -4.77 -6.72
C GLN A 91 -8.42 -3.24 -6.73
N THR A 92 -7.34 -2.55 -7.14
CA THR A 92 -7.37 -1.10 -7.37
C THR A 92 -8.46 -0.73 -8.38
N ASP A 93 -8.52 -1.45 -9.49
CA ASP A 93 -9.53 -1.22 -10.53
C ASP A 93 -10.93 -1.54 -10.01
N THR A 94 -11.08 -2.60 -9.22
CA THR A 94 -12.35 -2.95 -8.59
C THR A 94 -12.87 -1.84 -7.66
N ILE A 95 -11.97 -1.25 -6.85
CA ILE A 95 -12.33 -0.14 -5.97
C ILE A 95 -12.67 1.10 -6.80
N PHE A 96 -11.83 1.44 -7.79
CA PHE A 96 -12.03 2.58 -8.68
C PHE A 96 -13.38 2.50 -9.38
N ASP A 97 -13.67 1.39 -10.07
CA ASP A 97 -14.92 1.18 -10.80
C ASP A 97 -16.16 1.14 -9.90
N GLY A 98 -16.00 0.59 -8.68
CA GLY A 98 -17.06 0.56 -7.69
C GLY A 98 -17.40 1.95 -7.16
N MET A 99 -16.38 2.71 -6.77
CA MET A 99 -16.55 4.08 -6.24
C MET A 99 -17.01 5.06 -7.32
N ASP A 100 -16.61 4.86 -8.59
CA ASP A 100 -17.15 5.63 -9.74
C ASP A 100 -18.65 5.38 -9.95
N LYS A 101 -19.15 4.21 -9.54
CA LYS A 101 -20.57 3.83 -9.51
C LYS A 101 -21.24 4.11 -8.15
N GLU A 102 -20.69 5.00 -7.34
CA GLU A 102 -21.20 5.42 -6.03
C GLU A 102 -21.27 4.33 -4.94
N LEU A 103 -20.56 3.20 -5.13
CA LEU A 103 -20.39 2.23 -4.04
C LEU A 103 -19.41 2.76 -3.00
N THR A 104 -19.57 2.34 -1.74
CA THR A 104 -18.55 2.61 -0.71
C THR A 104 -17.28 1.77 -0.96
N PHE A 105 -16.19 2.13 -0.28
CA PHE A 105 -14.94 1.38 -0.32
C PHE A 105 -15.15 -0.11 0.05
N GLU A 106 -15.87 -0.38 1.14
CA GLU A 106 -16.18 -1.75 1.56
C GLU A 106 -17.08 -2.49 0.57
N GLN A 107 -18.09 -1.81 0.02
CA GLN A 107 -18.99 -2.40 -0.96
C GLN A 107 -18.24 -2.80 -2.23
N SER A 108 -17.31 -1.96 -2.68
CA SER A 108 -16.47 -2.25 -3.85
C SER A 108 -15.62 -3.50 -3.66
N LEU A 109 -15.14 -3.75 -2.44
CA LEU A 109 -14.31 -4.91 -2.12
C LEU A 109 -15.08 -6.21 -1.86
N ARG A 110 -16.43 -6.20 -1.81
CA ARG A 110 -17.21 -7.40 -1.49
C ARG A 110 -17.05 -8.55 -2.49
N CYS A 111 -16.76 -8.26 -3.75
CA CYS A 111 -16.53 -9.26 -4.79
C CYS A 111 -15.08 -9.78 -4.84
N ARG A 112 -14.20 -9.31 -3.96
CA ARG A 112 -12.77 -9.70 -3.92
C ARG A 112 -12.47 -10.55 -2.68
N GLU A 113 -11.45 -11.38 -2.80
CA GLU A 113 -10.88 -12.17 -1.72
C GLU A 113 -9.35 -11.95 -1.72
N PHE A 114 -8.61 -12.70 -0.90
CA PHE A 114 -7.15 -12.77 -0.95
C PHE A 114 -6.66 -13.35 -2.30
N GLU A 115 -5.36 -13.29 -2.58
CA GLU A 115 -4.80 -13.85 -3.82
C GLU A 115 -4.85 -15.39 -3.81
N PRO A 116 -5.12 -16.05 -4.96
CA PRO A 116 -5.25 -17.51 -5.04
C PRO A 116 -3.89 -18.23 -5.13
N ASP A 117 -2.88 -17.69 -4.45
CA ASP A 117 -1.48 -18.14 -4.50
C ASP A 117 -1.13 -19.08 -3.33
N GLY A 118 -1.87 -20.18 -3.18
CA GLY A 118 -1.55 -21.17 -2.15
C GLY A 118 -0.08 -21.61 -2.16
N PRO A 119 0.54 -21.87 -0.99
CA PRO A 119 -0.05 -21.92 0.35
C PRO A 119 -0.12 -20.55 1.07
N ASN A 120 0.42 -19.46 0.50
CA ASN A 120 0.51 -18.16 1.18
C ASN A 120 -0.84 -17.45 1.27
N TYR A 121 -1.70 -17.63 0.23
CA TYR A 121 -2.97 -16.89 0.12
C TYR A 121 -2.77 -15.42 0.46
N THR A 122 -1.89 -14.76 -0.33
CA THR A 122 -1.42 -13.39 -0.09
C THR A 122 -2.59 -12.44 0.23
N PRO A 123 -2.58 -11.76 1.37
CA PRO A 123 -3.62 -10.80 1.71
C PRO A 123 -3.69 -9.67 0.68
N ARG A 124 -4.91 -9.26 0.34
CA ARG A 124 -5.14 -8.01 -0.40
C ARG A 124 -5.27 -6.87 0.60
N ILE A 125 -4.30 -5.97 0.59
CA ILE A 125 -4.33 -4.74 1.38
C ILE A 125 -4.70 -3.56 0.47
N SER A 126 -5.52 -2.67 0.98
CA SER A 126 -6.02 -1.52 0.23
C SER A 126 -6.13 -0.30 1.13
N GLY A 127 -5.98 0.89 0.55
CA GLY A 127 -6.25 2.16 1.20
C GLY A 127 -6.97 3.11 0.26
N VAL A 128 -7.80 3.97 0.79
CA VAL A 128 -8.40 5.09 0.09
C VAL A 128 -8.25 6.34 0.95
N MET A 129 -7.72 7.40 0.33
CA MET A 129 -7.62 8.73 0.91
C MET A 129 -8.66 9.63 0.27
N HIS A 130 -9.33 10.45 1.06
CA HIS A 130 -10.31 11.41 0.60
C HIS A 130 -9.97 12.80 1.12
N ILE A 131 -9.87 13.77 0.21
CA ILE A 131 -9.56 15.18 0.52
C ILE A 131 -10.63 16.05 -0.09
N GLU A 132 -11.43 16.72 0.75
CA GLU A 132 -12.48 17.59 0.28
C GLU A 132 -12.67 18.80 1.22
N GLY A 133 -12.72 20.01 0.64
CA GLY A 133 -12.97 21.23 1.42
C GLY A 133 -11.95 21.52 2.51
N GLY A 134 -10.69 21.07 2.35
CA GLY A 134 -9.64 21.20 3.37
C GLY A 134 -9.74 20.18 4.51
N GLN A 135 -10.66 19.21 4.40
CA GLN A 135 -10.76 18.06 5.29
C GLN A 135 -10.06 16.86 4.69
N TYR A 136 -9.59 15.97 5.53
CA TYR A 136 -8.86 14.76 5.15
C TYR A 136 -9.25 13.58 6.03
N ASP A 137 -9.67 12.52 5.40
CA ASP A 137 -9.91 11.22 6.01
C ASP A 137 -9.35 10.10 5.12
N TYR A 138 -9.23 8.91 5.68
CA TYR A 138 -8.84 7.72 4.91
C TYR A 138 -9.38 6.44 5.54
N ALA A 139 -9.47 5.40 4.74
CA ALA A 139 -9.76 4.05 5.19
C ALA A 139 -8.72 3.07 4.66
N MET A 140 -8.47 2.01 5.42
CA MET A 140 -7.60 0.89 5.05
C MET A 140 -8.36 -0.42 5.17
N SER A 141 -8.04 -1.40 4.34
CA SER A 141 -8.69 -2.72 4.36
C SER A 141 -7.67 -3.83 4.17
N ILE A 142 -7.98 -5.00 4.73
CA ILE A 142 -7.31 -6.26 4.45
C ILE A 142 -8.32 -7.37 4.21
N LEU A 143 -8.14 -8.10 3.12
CA LEU A 143 -8.84 -9.35 2.79
C LEU A 143 -7.81 -10.46 2.93
N LYS A 144 -8.04 -11.40 3.85
CA LYS A 144 -7.07 -12.49 4.11
C LYS A 144 -7.78 -13.82 4.35
N SER A 145 -7.07 -14.91 4.10
CA SER A 145 -7.57 -16.25 4.44
C SER A 145 -7.73 -16.39 5.96
N ASN A 146 -8.70 -17.21 6.37
CA ASN A 146 -8.83 -17.59 7.77
C ASN A 146 -7.82 -18.71 8.09
N ASN A 147 -6.65 -18.37 8.59
CA ASN A 147 -5.56 -19.30 8.94
C ASN A 147 -5.17 -20.24 7.78
N GLY A 148 -5.04 -19.69 6.56
CA GLY A 148 -4.67 -20.48 5.38
C GLY A 148 -5.82 -21.33 4.79
N ASN A 149 -7.05 -21.17 5.27
CA ASN A 149 -8.22 -21.85 4.68
C ASN A 149 -8.63 -21.18 3.37
N PRO A 150 -8.51 -21.86 2.20
CA PRO A 150 -8.83 -21.27 0.90
C PRO A 150 -10.32 -20.97 0.70
N SER A 151 -11.19 -21.50 1.53
CA SER A 151 -12.65 -21.33 1.42
C SER A 151 -13.23 -20.30 2.38
N ALA A 152 -12.38 -19.58 3.13
CA ALA A 152 -12.82 -18.62 4.13
C ALA A 152 -12.01 -17.32 4.06
N CYS A 153 -12.67 -16.22 3.71
CA CYS A 153 -12.07 -14.88 3.63
C CYS A 153 -12.52 -14.02 4.81
N ASN A 154 -11.57 -13.58 5.62
CA ASN A 154 -11.77 -12.55 6.62
C ASN A 154 -11.58 -11.17 5.99
N ARG A 155 -12.50 -10.23 6.31
CA ARG A 155 -12.55 -8.86 5.75
C ARG A 155 -12.56 -7.86 6.88
N TYR A 156 -11.59 -6.97 6.89
CA TYR A 156 -11.49 -5.90 7.87
C TYR A 156 -11.34 -4.57 7.16
N THR A 157 -12.03 -3.55 7.65
CA THR A 157 -11.89 -2.15 7.23
C THR A 157 -11.71 -1.29 8.47
N PHE A 158 -10.77 -0.36 8.38
CA PHE A 158 -10.39 0.59 9.43
C PHE A 158 -10.53 2.00 8.86
N SER A 159 -11.32 2.85 9.51
CA SER A 159 -11.55 4.22 9.08
C SER A 159 -10.93 5.21 10.05
N TYR A 160 -10.31 6.25 9.52
CA TYR A 160 -9.57 7.26 10.27
C TYR A 160 -10.06 8.65 9.85
N GLU A 161 -10.81 9.30 10.71
CA GLU A 161 -11.32 10.65 10.52
C GLU A 161 -10.39 11.66 11.21
N ASN A 162 -10.06 12.75 10.52
CA ASN A 162 -9.22 13.82 11.07
C ASN A 162 -7.93 13.32 11.74
N PRO A 163 -7.06 12.59 11.01
CA PRO A 163 -5.84 12.05 11.57
C PRO A 163 -4.98 13.17 12.18
N ALA A 164 -4.34 12.89 13.31
CA ALA A 164 -3.50 13.85 13.98
C ALA A 164 -2.24 14.18 13.16
N ASN A 165 -1.67 15.35 13.40
CA ASN A 165 -0.45 15.80 12.75
C ASN A 165 0.72 14.87 13.10
N GLY A 166 1.48 14.46 12.12
CA GLY A 166 2.63 13.56 12.27
C GLY A 166 2.25 12.09 12.51
N GLU A 167 0.97 11.73 12.43
CA GLU A 167 0.49 10.35 12.61
C GLU A 167 0.09 9.70 11.30
N GLY A 168 0.33 8.40 11.21
CA GLY A 168 -0.12 7.57 10.12
C GLY A 168 -0.35 6.14 10.57
N HIS A 169 -0.91 5.33 9.67
CA HIS A 169 -1.16 3.92 9.88
C HIS A 169 -0.47 3.09 8.82
N PHE A 170 0.17 2.02 9.27
CA PHE A 170 0.93 1.09 8.42
C PHE A 170 0.27 -0.29 8.42
N ILE A 171 -0.13 -0.76 7.24
CA ILE A 171 -0.62 -2.11 6.99
C ILE A 171 0.30 -2.81 5.99
N HIS A 172 0.52 -4.11 6.17
CA HIS A 172 1.37 -4.90 5.27
C HIS A 172 0.83 -6.32 5.09
N THR A 173 1.33 -7.06 4.10
CA THR A 173 0.74 -8.36 3.76
C THR A 173 1.14 -9.47 4.72
N TYR A 174 2.39 -9.50 5.23
CA TYR A 174 2.93 -10.60 6.02
C TYR A 174 3.54 -10.16 7.33
N MET A 175 3.27 -10.90 8.40
CA MET A 175 3.82 -10.60 9.74
C MET A 175 5.35 -10.61 9.77
N HIS A 176 5.97 -11.58 9.09
CA HIS A 176 7.42 -11.76 8.98
C HIS A 176 7.75 -12.70 7.82
N ASP A 177 9.03 -12.91 7.55
CA ASP A 177 9.53 -13.87 6.58
C ASP A 177 9.41 -15.31 7.14
N ASP A 178 8.74 -16.20 6.39
CA ASP A 178 8.55 -17.60 6.73
C ASP A 178 8.12 -18.42 5.49
N ASN A 179 7.82 -19.71 5.68
CA ASN A 179 7.28 -20.59 4.65
C ASN A 179 6.28 -21.61 5.24
N PRO A 180 4.95 -21.45 5.01
CA PRO A 180 4.32 -20.36 4.27
C PRO A 180 4.40 -19.03 5.02
N LEU A 181 4.23 -17.92 4.28
CA LEU A 181 4.23 -16.57 4.82
C LEU A 181 2.97 -16.32 5.70
N PRO A 182 3.12 -15.97 6.99
CA PRO A 182 1.96 -15.69 7.83
C PRO A 182 1.34 -14.33 7.46
N SER A 183 0.02 -14.32 7.27
CA SER A 183 -0.74 -13.09 6.99
C SER A 183 -0.65 -12.09 8.13
N PHE A 184 -0.67 -10.79 7.80
CA PHE A 184 -0.75 -9.71 8.79
C PHE A 184 -1.95 -9.90 9.72
N GLU A 185 -1.76 -9.60 11.01
CA GLU A 185 -2.77 -9.70 12.05
C GLU A 185 -2.89 -8.39 12.86
N GLY A 186 -4.09 -8.16 13.36
CA GLY A 186 -4.41 -6.97 14.13
C GLY A 186 -4.87 -5.79 13.27
N GLU A 187 -4.89 -4.62 13.88
CA GLU A 187 -5.18 -3.34 13.23
C GLU A 187 -3.91 -2.75 12.61
N PRO A 188 -4.04 -1.84 11.62
CA PRO A 188 -2.90 -1.10 11.08
C PRO A 188 -2.10 -0.42 12.20
N LYS A 189 -0.77 -0.55 12.13
CA LYS A 189 0.13 -0.04 13.17
C LYS A 189 0.18 1.49 13.15
N LEU A 190 -0.05 2.14 14.29
CA LEU A 190 0.13 3.59 14.43
C LEU A 190 1.62 3.93 14.34
N VAL A 191 2.01 4.73 13.33
CA VAL A 191 3.40 5.10 13.04
C VAL A 191 3.57 6.61 12.90
N GLY A 192 4.78 7.10 13.15
CA GLY A 192 5.13 8.50 12.92
C GLY A 192 5.36 8.81 11.44
N ILE A 193 4.85 9.97 10.99
CA ILE A 193 5.13 10.57 9.68
C ILE A 193 5.96 11.83 9.91
N SER A 194 7.20 11.86 9.45
CA SER A 194 8.10 13.00 9.67
C SER A 194 8.89 13.39 8.42
N GLY A 195 9.25 14.66 8.36
CA GLY A 195 10.03 15.25 7.28
C GLY A 195 9.23 15.56 6.01
N ASP A 196 9.93 16.13 5.03
CA ASP A 196 9.42 16.34 3.68
C ASP A 196 9.36 15.01 2.89
N ILE A 197 8.82 15.07 1.68
CA ILE A 197 8.65 13.88 0.84
C ILE A 197 9.96 13.16 0.54
N ASP A 198 11.06 13.87 0.35
CA ASP A 198 12.37 13.28 0.04
C ASP A 198 12.96 12.59 1.27
N THR A 199 12.89 13.24 2.43
CA THR A 199 13.32 12.69 3.71
C THR A 199 12.52 11.43 4.06
N PHE A 200 11.20 11.48 3.92
CA PHE A 200 10.32 10.34 4.21
C PHE A 200 10.55 9.18 3.22
N ALA A 201 10.64 9.46 1.92
CA ALA A 201 10.89 8.44 0.90
C ALA A 201 12.23 7.74 1.11
N ASN A 202 13.30 8.49 1.38
CA ASN A 202 14.62 7.94 1.66
C ASN A 202 14.61 7.11 2.94
N MET A 203 13.99 7.59 4.02
CA MET A 203 13.88 6.86 5.27
C MET A 203 13.17 5.51 5.07
N VAL A 204 12.04 5.49 4.36
CA VAL A 204 11.32 4.23 4.06
C VAL A 204 12.19 3.31 3.23
N TRP A 205 12.77 3.80 2.13
CA TRP A 205 13.58 3.00 1.21
C TRP A 205 14.81 2.37 1.87
N GLU A 206 15.53 3.12 2.70
CA GLU A 206 16.71 2.66 3.42
C GLU A 206 16.37 1.71 4.59
N SER A 207 15.13 1.75 5.08
CA SER A 207 14.66 0.86 6.14
C SER A 207 14.17 -0.49 5.64
N LEU A 208 13.85 -0.62 4.34
CA LEU A 208 13.49 -1.90 3.74
C LEU A 208 14.72 -2.81 3.60
N ASN A 209 14.50 -4.12 3.82
CA ASN A 209 15.55 -5.12 3.61
C ASN A 209 16.15 -5.03 2.22
N GLU A 210 17.49 -4.90 2.13
CA GLU A 210 18.21 -4.61 0.88
C GLU A 210 17.99 -5.69 -0.19
N ASP A 211 17.97 -6.96 0.18
CA ASP A 211 17.84 -8.06 -0.76
C ASP A 211 16.43 -8.17 -1.34
N ASN A 212 15.42 -7.81 -0.54
CA ASN A 212 14.02 -8.04 -0.86
C ASN A 212 13.30 -6.81 -1.43
N LYS A 213 13.77 -5.56 -1.17
CA LYS A 213 13.11 -4.35 -1.68
C LYS A 213 13.12 -4.32 -3.21
N VAL A 214 12.03 -3.84 -3.82
CA VAL A 214 11.85 -3.78 -5.27
C VAL A 214 11.52 -2.38 -5.74
N SER A 215 10.42 -1.80 -5.26
CA SER A 215 9.99 -0.46 -5.62
C SER A 215 9.25 0.23 -4.48
N LEU A 216 9.34 1.55 -4.44
CA LEU A 216 8.65 2.43 -3.50
C LEU A 216 7.99 3.59 -4.26
N PHE A 217 6.76 3.88 -3.91
CA PHE A 217 6.02 5.07 -4.28
C PHE A 217 5.71 5.87 -3.02
N VAL A 218 5.89 7.20 -3.06
CA VAL A 218 5.47 8.13 -2.00
C VAL A 218 4.77 9.31 -2.63
N ARG A 219 3.66 9.76 -2.02
CA ARG A 219 2.93 10.97 -2.44
C ARG A 219 2.54 11.81 -1.23
N TYR A 220 2.80 13.12 -1.34
CA TYR A 220 2.33 14.16 -0.43
C TYR A 220 1.32 15.01 -1.18
N ILE A 221 0.10 15.16 -0.64
CA ILE A 221 -0.99 15.93 -1.23
C ILE A 221 -1.31 17.10 -0.30
N ASP A 222 -1.25 18.31 -0.80
CA ASP A 222 -1.66 19.51 -0.06
C ASP A 222 -3.16 19.47 0.19
N ILE A 223 -3.57 19.41 1.47
CA ILE A 223 -4.97 19.21 1.87
C ILE A 223 -5.85 20.41 1.46
N ALA A 224 -5.28 21.62 1.41
CA ALA A 224 -6.03 22.82 1.06
C ALA A 224 -6.23 22.97 -0.44
N THR A 225 -5.28 22.53 -1.26
CA THR A 225 -5.26 22.81 -2.72
C THR A 225 -5.40 21.58 -3.59
N GLY A 226 -5.22 20.37 -3.04
CA GLY A 226 -5.17 19.12 -3.80
C GLY A 226 -3.91 18.92 -4.64
N LYS A 227 -2.98 19.88 -4.65
CA LYS A 227 -1.70 19.74 -5.37
C LYS A 227 -0.84 18.67 -4.71
N TYR A 228 -0.14 17.87 -5.52
CA TYR A 228 0.66 16.79 -5.00
C TYR A 228 2.08 16.75 -5.56
N GLU A 229 2.95 16.14 -4.78
CA GLU A 229 4.30 15.73 -5.17
C GLU A 229 4.42 14.22 -5.07
N THR A 230 5.20 13.60 -5.94
CA THR A 230 5.39 12.14 -5.98
C THR A 230 6.87 11.80 -6.08
N ARG A 231 7.27 10.71 -5.41
CA ARG A 231 8.58 10.07 -5.57
C ARG A 231 8.40 8.61 -5.89
N ILE A 232 9.15 8.13 -6.87
CA ILE A 232 9.23 6.71 -7.24
C ILE A 232 10.69 6.30 -7.13
N ILE A 233 10.96 5.24 -6.37
CA ILE A 233 12.28 4.64 -6.24
C ILE A 233 12.17 3.18 -6.69
N ASN A 234 12.94 2.80 -7.69
CA ASN A 234 13.04 1.44 -8.20
C ASN A 234 14.45 0.90 -7.95
N LYS A 235 14.58 -0.34 -7.49
CA LYS A 235 15.86 -1.02 -7.37
C LYS A 235 16.43 -1.38 -8.74
N ASN A 236 15.57 -1.85 -9.62
CA ASN A 236 15.90 -2.10 -11.02
C ASN A 236 15.83 -0.76 -11.80
N LYS A 237 16.85 -0.48 -12.64
CA LYS A 237 16.96 0.75 -13.44
C LYS A 237 17.31 0.42 -14.87
#